data_dc42ff1e7621b2c0dce39ee113f5ca8a
#
_entry.id   dc42ff1e7621b2c0dce39ee113f5ca8a
#
_cell.length_a   1.000
_cell.length_b   1.000
_cell.length_c   1.000
_cell.angle_alpha   90.00
_cell.angle_beta   90.00
_cell.angle_gamma   90.00
#
_symmetry.space_group_name_H-M   'P 1'
#
loop_
_entity.id
_entity.type
_entity.pdbx_description
1 polymer ?
#
loop_
_entity_poly.entity_id
_entity_poly.type
_entity_poly.pdbx_seq_one_letter_code
_entity_poly.pdbx_strand_id
1 'polypeptide(L)'
;MKKYNIQNYVRYKKEIDKLSRKLESKDWSDCDREELIIKFLPLVENLARKFSTSQQASGVMDITDLIQEGAAGLTHAVDRIDREVLLESEDQMKTLKSFLSKRIKGAIRRGIDINRGDMRIPEHKLNEIRKNFGKDKKMVAMFFNSIFLSIDDKPKDENNWAYQIPDESEPYNQGLLSIYLQSLLKKHLNWKEYEVLRLSYGLDCEKHNATEIAKQLDINGSSSYVRVSQLKKQAVDKLIENVDHSQVLDYL
;
A
#
# COMPACT_ATOMS: atom_id res chain seq x y z
N MET A 1 14.06 -6.93 -12.27
CA MET A 1 13.15 -7.89 -11.62
C MET A 1 12.41 -8.81 -12.60
N LYS A 2 11.69 -8.30 -13.63
CA LYS A 2 10.91 -9.14 -14.56
C LYS A 2 11.71 -10.27 -15.26
N LYS A 3 12.98 -10.05 -15.59
CA LYS A 3 13.81 -11.05 -16.30
C LYS A 3 14.17 -12.27 -15.44
N TYR A 4 14.38 -12.07 -14.15
CA TYR A 4 14.74 -13.13 -13.19
C TYR A 4 13.55 -14.06 -12.91
N ASN A 5 12.37 -13.51 -12.77
CA ASN A 5 11.13 -14.26 -12.55
C ASN A 5 10.74 -15.12 -13.75
N ILE A 6 10.96 -14.65 -14.97
CA ILE A 6 10.72 -15.43 -16.20
C ILE A 6 11.64 -16.65 -16.26
N GLN A 7 12.92 -16.50 -15.92
CA GLN A 7 13.88 -17.62 -15.93
C GLN A 7 13.51 -18.69 -14.90
N ASN A 8 13.12 -18.30 -13.70
CA ASN A 8 12.69 -19.21 -12.65
C ASN A 8 11.42 -19.96 -13.07
N TYR A 9 10.46 -19.26 -13.65
CA TYR A 9 9.25 -19.88 -14.18
C TYR A 9 9.53 -20.89 -15.31
N VAL A 10 10.41 -20.56 -16.25
CA VAL A 10 10.79 -21.47 -17.35
C VAL A 10 11.48 -22.73 -16.81
N ARG A 11 12.35 -22.56 -15.80
CA ARG A 11 13.04 -23.70 -15.14
C ARG A 11 12.04 -24.58 -14.42
N TYR A 12 11.16 -24.02 -13.62
CA TYR A 12 10.08 -24.72 -12.91
C TYR A 12 9.20 -25.52 -13.91
N LYS A 13 8.78 -24.88 -14.99
CA LYS A 13 7.95 -25.53 -16.00
C LYS A 13 8.62 -26.74 -16.63
N LYS A 14 9.91 -26.64 -17.00
CA LYS A 14 10.67 -27.76 -17.58
C LYS A 14 10.75 -28.95 -16.63
N GLU A 15 10.95 -28.68 -15.33
CA GLU A 15 11.04 -29.74 -14.32
C GLU A 15 9.69 -30.44 -14.11
N ILE A 16 8.61 -29.70 -14.01
CA ILE A 16 7.26 -30.27 -13.86
C ILE A 16 6.84 -31.05 -15.08
N ASP A 17 7.05 -30.54 -16.28
CA ASP A 17 6.73 -31.25 -17.51
C ASP A 17 7.51 -32.57 -17.61
N LYS A 18 8.75 -32.60 -17.14
CA LYS A 18 9.56 -33.83 -17.08
C LYS A 18 9.01 -34.86 -16.08
N LEU A 19 8.57 -34.41 -14.90
CA LEU A 19 8.04 -35.28 -13.86
C LEU A 19 6.62 -35.76 -14.19
N SER A 20 5.76 -34.89 -14.70
CA SER A 20 4.38 -35.23 -15.03
C SER A 20 4.28 -36.21 -16.20
N ARG A 21 5.16 -36.09 -17.23
CA ARG A 21 5.21 -37.05 -18.35
C ARG A 21 5.48 -38.49 -17.91
N LYS A 22 6.28 -38.68 -16.85
CA LYS A 22 6.53 -40.02 -16.32
C LYS A 22 5.29 -40.68 -15.70
N LEU A 23 4.31 -39.85 -15.30
CA LEU A 23 3.08 -40.28 -14.64
C LEU A 23 1.84 -40.21 -15.57
N GLU A 24 2.00 -39.80 -16.83
CA GLU A 24 0.87 -39.69 -17.77
C GLU A 24 0.20 -41.04 -18.04
N SER A 25 0.99 -42.12 -18.14
CA SER A 25 0.49 -43.48 -18.42
C SER A 25 -0.12 -44.19 -17.20
N LYS A 26 0.13 -43.68 -15.97
CA LYS A 26 -0.37 -44.29 -14.75
C LYS A 26 -1.79 -43.79 -14.47
N ASP A 27 -2.72 -44.70 -14.14
CA ASP A 27 -4.07 -44.25 -13.78
C ASP A 27 -4.07 -43.49 -12.46
N TRP A 28 -5.07 -42.64 -12.24
CA TRP A 28 -5.17 -41.83 -11.02
C TRP A 28 -5.41 -42.69 -9.78
N SER A 29 -6.11 -43.84 -9.93
CA SER A 29 -6.39 -44.82 -8.86
C SER A 29 -5.14 -45.49 -8.32
N ASP A 30 -4.14 -45.71 -9.19
CA ASP A 30 -2.89 -46.39 -8.88
C ASP A 30 -1.79 -45.43 -8.39
N CYS A 31 -2.08 -44.14 -8.39
CA CYS A 31 -1.14 -43.10 -7.96
C CYS A 31 -1.15 -42.97 -6.42
N ASP A 32 0.04 -42.92 -5.84
CA ASP A 32 0.24 -42.46 -4.49
C ASP A 32 -0.11 -41.00 -4.33
N ARG A 33 -0.23 -40.52 -3.08
CA ARG A 33 -0.54 -39.13 -2.77
C ARG A 33 0.40 -38.14 -3.47
N GLU A 34 1.70 -38.40 -3.43
CA GLU A 34 2.72 -37.54 -4.02
C GLU A 34 2.67 -37.56 -5.56
N GLU A 35 2.52 -38.74 -6.12
CA GLU A 35 2.38 -38.93 -7.57
C GLU A 35 1.14 -38.22 -8.11
N LEU A 36 0.04 -38.30 -7.35
CA LEU A 36 -1.20 -37.61 -7.73
C LEU A 36 -1.03 -36.08 -7.74
N ILE A 37 -0.34 -35.52 -6.74
CA ILE A 37 -0.01 -34.10 -6.70
C ILE A 37 0.84 -33.72 -7.90
N ILE A 38 1.93 -34.45 -8.18
CA ILE A 38 2.82 -34.17 -9.32
C ILE A 38 2.07 -34.26 -10.65
N LYS A 39 1.22 -35.27 -10.82
CA LYS A 39 0.40 -35.46 -12.02
C LYS A 39 -0.51 -34.28 -12.32
N PHE A 40 -1.04 -33.62 -11.28
CA PHE A 40 -1.96 -32.48 -11.44
C PHE A 40 -1.30 -31.09 -11.30
N LEU A 41 0.02 -30.98 -11.07
CA LEU A 41 0.72 -29.69 -11.09
C LEU A 41 0.56 -28.89 -12.42
N PRO A 42 0.56 -29.51 -13.62
CA PRO A 42 0.28 -28.77 -14.84
C PRO A 42 -1.11 -28.13 -14.87
N LEU A 43 -2.10 -28.73 -14.21
CA LEU A 43 -3.43 -28.14 -14.05
C LEU A 43 -3.38 -26.86 -13.20
N VAL A 44 -2.56 -26.86 -12.14
CA VAL A 44 -2.34 -25.66 -11.29
C VAL A 44 -1.75 -24.54 -12.11
N GLU A 45 -0.70 -24.80 -12.90
CA GLU A 45 -0.07 -23.83 -13.78
C GLU A 45 -1.08 -23.21 -14.75
N ASN A 46 -1.87 -24.04 -15.43
CA ASN A 46 -2.88 -23.58 -16.37
C ASN A 46 -3.96 -22.70 -15.72
N LEU A 47 -4.31 -22.99 -14.49
CA LEU A 47 -5.27 -22.19 -13.71
C LEU A 47 -4.63 -20.90 -13.22
N ALA A 48 -3.39 -20.94 -12.69
CA ALA A 48 -2.66 -19.77 -12.22
C ALA A 48 -2.47 -18.72 -13.33
N ARG A 49 -2.17 -19.14 -14.55
CA ARG A 49 -2.05 -18.23 -15.71
C ARG A 49 -3.30 -17.38 -15.93
N LYS A 50 -4.48 -17.93 -15.68
CA LYS A 50 -5.74 -17.18 -15.85
C LYS A 50 -5.88 -16.04 -14.84
N PHE A 51 -5.21 -16.13 -13.69
CA PHE A 51 -5.21 -15.08 -12.67
C PHE A 51 -4.06 -14.07 -12.86
N SER A 52 -2.99 -14.45 -13.57
CA SER A 52 -1.81 -13.60 -13.80
C SER A 52 -1.97 -12.60 -14.97
N THR A 53 -3.13 -12.59 -15.64
CA THR A 53 -3.34 -11.79 -16.86
C THR A 53 -3.39 -10.29 -16.62
N SER A 54 -3.67 -9.83 -15.39
CA SER A 54 -3.62 -8.42 -15.08
C SER A 54 -2.96 -8.17 -13.72
N GLN A 55 -1.99 -7.28 -13.68
CA GLN A 55 -1.32 -6.83 -12.47
C GLN A 55 -2.31 -6.20 -11.46
N GLN A 56 -3.39 -5.61 -11.96
CA GLN A 56 -4.48 -5.08 -11.14
C GLN A 56 -5.23 -6.16 -10.36
N ALA A 57 -5.31 -7.39 -10.88
CA ALA A 57 -5.97 -8.50 -10.22
C ALA A 57 -5.07 -9.20 -9.20
N SER A 58 -3.81 -9.46 -9.55
CA SER A 58 -2.84 -10.19 -8.71
C SER A 58 -2.04 -9.28 -7.76
N GLY A 59 -2.06 -7.95 -7.97
CA GLY A 59 -1.28 -7.00 -7.18
C GLY A 59 0.22 -7.22 -7.38
N VAL A 60 0.94 -7.43 -6.28
CA VAL A 60 2.39 -7.70 -6.27
C VAL A 60 2.75 -9.15 -6.54
N MET A 61 1.77 -10.06 -6.52
CA MET A 61 2.02 -11.50 -6.70
C MET A 61 2.41 -11.84 -8.13
N ASP A 62 3.50 -12.55 -8.27
CA ASP A 62 3.98 -13.11 -9.52
C ASP A 62 3.26 -14.42 -9.87
N ILE A 63 3.44 -14.90 -11.11
CA ILE A 63 2.88 -16.20 -11.54
C ILE A 63 3.40 -17.36 -10.68
N THR A 64 4.63 -17.29 -10.21
CA THR A 64 5.23 -18.30 -9.33
C THR A 64 4.55 -18.37 -7.98
N ASP A 65 4.17 -17.21 -7.41
CA ASP A 65 3.43 -17.12 -6.15
C ASP A 65 2.02 -17.72 -6.32
N LEU A 66 1.35 -17.40 -7.42
CA LEU A 66 0.03 -17.95 -7.74
C LEU A 66 0.07 -19.47 -7.93
N ILE A 67 1.14 -19.99 -8.52
CA ILE A 67 1.35 -21.44 -8.66
C ILE A 67 1.56 -22.09 -7.29
N GLN A 68 2.34 -21.47 -6.41
CA GLN A 68 2.57 -22.00 -5.05
C GLN A 68 1.27 -22.03 -4.24
N GLU A 69 0.49 -20.96 -4.25
CA GLU A 69 -0.83 -20.94 -3.61
C GLU A 69 -1.77 -22.00 -4.19
N GLY A 70 -1.75 -22.17 -5.50
CA GLY A 70 -2.49 -23.21 -6.19
C GLY A 70 -2.02 -24.62 -5.86
N ALA A 71 -0.72 -24.86 -5.73
CA ALA A 71 -0.12 -26.14 -5.35
C ALA A 71 -0.46 -26.52 -3.91
N ALA A 72 -0.42 -25.55 -2.97
CA ALA A 72 -0.89 -25.76 -1.62
C ALA A 72 -2.38 -26.14 -1.61
N GLY A 73 -3.21 -25.46 -2.41
CA GLY A 73 -4.61 -25.79 -2.59
C GLY A 73 -4.85 -27.19 -3.20
N LEU A 74 -4.01 -27.60 -4.14
CA LEU A 74 -4.02 -28.95 -4.73
C LEU A 74 -3.69 -30.00 -3.68
N THR A 75 -2.62 -29.80 -2.89
CA THR A 75 -2.21 -30.75 -1.83
C THR A 75 -3.35 -30.98 -0.84
N HIS A 76 -3.95 -29.91 -0.33
CA HIS A 76 -5.11 -30.03 0.55
C HIS A 76 -6.34 -30.64 -0.12
N ALA A 77 -6.50 -30.47 -1.43
CA ALA A 77 -7.60 -31.09 -2.16
C ALA A 77 -7.39 -32.59 -2.33
N VAL A 78 -6.16 -33.03 -2.60
CA VAL A 78 -5.80 -34.46 -2.73
C VAL A 78 -6.06 -35.19 -1.43
N ASP A 79 -5.74 -34.61 -0.27
CA ASP A 79 -6.00 -35.19 1.05
C ASP A 79 -7.50 -35.34 1.36
N ARG A 80 -8.37 -34.67 0.61
CA ARG A 80 -9.83 -34.67 0.79
C ARG A 80 -10.60 -35.33 -0.35
N ILE A 81 -9.90 -36.12 -1.17
CA ILE A 81 -10.53 -36.88 -2.24
C ILE A 81 -11.32 -38.03 -1.62
N ASP A 82 -12.61 -38.05 -1.91
CA ASP A 82 -13.44 -39.22 -1.62
C ASP A 82 -13.37 -40.19 -2.81
N ARG A 83 -12.65 -41.28 -2.64
CA ARG A 83 -12.42 -42.28 -3.69
C ARG A 83 -13.69 -43.05 -4.03
N GLU A 84 -14.58 -43.30 -3.07
CA GLU A 84 -15.84 -44.01 -3.29
C GLU A 84 -16.76 -43.23 -4.23
N VAL A 85 -16.98 -41.94 -3.93
CA VAL A 85 -17.79 -41.04 -4.77
C VAL A 85 -17.21 -40.88 -6.17
N LEU A 86 -15.88 -40.90 -6.32
CA LEU A 86 -15.25 -40.82 -7.65
C LEU A 86 -15.45 -42.11 -8.46
N LEU A 87 -15.41 -43.26 -7.84
CA LEU A 87 -15.62 -44.56 -8.51
C LEU A 87 -17.04 -44.75 -9.00
N GLU A 88 -18.04 -44.15 -8.34
CA GLU A 88 -19.44 -44.17 -8.76
C GLU A 88 -19.73 -43.19 -9.94
N SER A 89 -18.83 -42.29 -10.27
CA SER A 89 -19.07 -41.29 -11.33
C SER A 89 -18.84 -41.89 -12.73
N GLU A 90 -19.70 -41.50 -13.72
CA GLU A 90 -19.60 -41.95 -15.11
C GLU A 90 -18.25 -41.60 -15.76
N ASP A 91 -17.68 -40.42 -15.43
CA ASP A 91 -16.37 -39.97 -15.93
C ASP A 91 -15.52 -39.54 -14.73
N GLN A 92 -14.81 -40.49 -14.16
CA GLN A 92 -13.97 -40.32 -12.96
C GLN A 92 -12.93 -39.21 -13.16
N MET A 93 -12.25 -39.19 -14.31
CA MET A 93 -11.18 -38.25 -14.57
C MET A 93 -11.69 -36.81 -14.71
N LYS A 94 -12.86 -36.63 -15.32
CA LYS A 94 -13.50 -35.32 -15.48
C LYS A 94 -14.02 -34.80 -14.13
N THR A 95 -14.62 -35.67 -13.34
CA THR A 95 -15.09 -35.35 -11.99
C THR A 95 -13.95 -34.95 -11.08
N LEU A 96 -12.85 -35.71 -11.08
CA LEU A 96 -11.63 -35.43 -10.33
C LEU A 96 -11.02 -34.07 -10.74
N LYS A 97 -10.83 -33.83 -12.05
CA LYS A 97 -10.31 -32.55 -12.55
C LYS A 97 -11.20 -31.38 -12.19
N SER A 98 -12.51 -31.55 -12.21
CA SER A 98 -13.49 -30.52 -11.81
C SER A 98 -13.38 -30.18 -10.33
N PHE A 99 -13.31 -31.21 -9.49
CA PHE A 99 -13.15 -31.07 -8.03
C PHE A 99 -11.85 -30.33 -7.69
N LEU A 100 -10.71 -30.81 -8.23
CA LEU A 100 -9.40 -30.19 -8.02
C LEU A 100 -9.36 -28.74 -8.53
N SER A 101 -9.87 -28.48 -9.73
CA SER A 101 -9.90 -27.14 -10.32
C SER A 101 -10.66 -26.15 -9.44
N LYS A 102 -11.77 -26.56 -8.84
CA LYS A 102 -12.57 -25.71 -7.96
C LYS A 102 -11.80 -25.31 -6.69
N ARG A 103 -11.08 -26.28 -6.09
CA ARG A 103 -10.27 -26.08 -4.88
C ARG A 103 -9.04 -25.23 -5.17
N ILE A 104 -8.32 -25.51 -6.26
CA ILE A 104 -7.14 -24.75 -6.70
C ILE A 104 -7.51 -23.29 -6.95
N LYS A 105 -8.59 -23.02 -7.71
CA LYS A 105 -9.06 -21.66 -7.96
C LYS A 105 -9.42 -20.93 -6.67
N GLY A 106 -10.04 -21.62 -5.71
CA GLY A 106 -10.39 -21.06 -4.42
C GLY A 106 -9.16 -20.71 -3.58
N ALA A 107 -8.11 -21.55 -3.61
CA ALA A 107 -6.84 -21.28 -2.93
C ALA A 107 -6.12 -20.08 -3.53
N ILE A 108 -5.95 -20.03 -4.88
CA ILE A 108 -5.34 -18.90 -5.58
C ILE A 108 -6.06 -17.59 -5.26
N ARG A 109 -7.40 -17.57 -5.30
CA ARG A 109 -8.17 -16.36 -4.97
C ARG A 109 -7.92 -15.89 -3.55
N ARG A 110 -7.91 -16.80 -2.58
CA ARG A 110 -7.61 -16.45 -1.18
C ARG A 110 -6.19 -15.95 -1.00
N GLY A 111 -5.21 -16.59 -1.65
CA GLY A 111 -3.83 -16.12 -1.69
C GLY A 111 -3.72 -14.69 -2.21
N ILE A 112 -4.38 -14.39 -3.33
CA ILE A 112 -4.47 -13.04 -3.88
C ILE A 112 -5.12 -12.07 -2.88
N ASP A 113 -6.25 -12.44 -2.28
CA ASP A 113 -6.98 -11.57 -1.36
C ASP A 113 -6.17 -11.22 -0.10
N ILE A 114 -5.27 -12.10 0.31
CA ILE A 114 -4.38 -11.89 1.47
C ILE A 114 -3.14 -11.08 1.10
N ASN A 115 -2.49 -11.40 -0.02
CA ASN A 115 -1.11 -10.98 -0.31
C ASN A 115 -0.99 -9.95 -1.44
N ARG A 116 -2.12 -9.50 -2.03
CA ARG A 116 -2.07 -8.60 -3.21
C ARG A 116 -1.60 -7.19 -2.94
N GLY A 117 -1.67 -6.69 -1.73
CA GLY A 117 -1.38 -5.31 -1.38
C GLY A 117 -0.83 -5.14 0.03
N ASP A 118 -0.44 -3.91 0.35
CA ASP A 118 0.14 -3.54 1.64
C ASP A 118 -0.88 -3.67 2.78
N MET A 119 -2.10 -3.23 2.52
CA MET A 119 -3.19 -3.34 3.49
C MET A 119 -4.11 -4.51 3.15
N ARG A 120 -4.28 -5.42 4.12
CA ARG A 120 -5.21 -6.52 3.99
C ARG A 120 -6.65 -6.05 4.14
N ILE A 121 -7.44 -6.24 3.09
CA ILE A 121 -8.89 -6.00 3.13
C ILE A 121 -9.58 -7.32 3.51
N PRO A 122 -10.49 -7.32 4.50
CA PRO A 122 -11.25 -8.53 4.87
C PRO A 122 -12.03 -9.11 3.69
N GLU A 123 -12.10 -10.45 3.60
CA GLU A 123 -12.72 -11.16 2.47
C GLU A 123 -14.19 -10.74 2.21
N HIS A 124 -14.96 -10.52 3.28
CA HIS A 124 -16.35 -10.07 3.13
C HIS A 124 -16.46 -8.70 2.45
N LYS A 125 -15.54 -7.78 2.77
CA LYS A 125 -15.47 -6.46 2.12
C LYS A 125 -15.01 -6.56 0.66
N LEU A 126 -14.05 -7.43 0.36
CA LEU A 126 -13.65 -7.69 -1.02
C LEU A 126 -14.80 -8.27 -1.86
N ASN A 127 -15.59 -9.17 -1.28
CA ASN A 127 -16.76 -9.71 -1.95
C ASN A 127 -17.85 -8.66 -2.16
N GLU A 128 -18.05 -7.74 -1.22
CA GLU A 128 -18.94 -6.59 -1.36
C GLU A 128 -18.45 -5.63 -2.47
N ILE A 129 -17.17 -5.31 -2.50
CA ILE A 129 -16.55 -4.49 -3.56
C ILE A 129 -16.74 -5.14 -4.93
N ARG A 130 -16.51 -6.46 -5.05
CA ARG A 130 -16.68 -7.21 -6.31
C ARG A 130 -18.13 -7.19 -6.80
N LYS A 131 -19.11 -7.31 -5.89
CA LYS A 131 -20.55 -7.26 -6.23
C LYS A 131 -20.99 -5.86 -6.66
N ASN A 132 -20.42 -4.83 -6.05
CA ASN A 132 -20.79 -3.42 -6.26
C ASN A 132 -19.76 -2.65 -7.09
N PHE A 133 -18.85 -3.37 -7.79
CA PHE A 133 -17.80 -2.76 -8.59
C PHE A 133 -18.38 -1.76 -9.61
N GLY A 134 -17.89 -0.52 -9.54
CA GLY A 134 -18.36 0.58 -10.38
C GLY A 134 -19.55 1.37 -9.83
N LYS A 135 -20.25 0.90 -8.82
CA LYS A 135 -21.39 1.62 -8.20
C LYS A 135 -20.95 2.55 -7.07
N ASP A 136 -19.96 2.13 -6.27
CA ASP A 136 -19.44 2.89 -5.13
C ASP A 136 -17.97 3.30 -5.38
N LYS A 137 -17.76 4.60 -5.68
CA LYS A 137 -16.42 5.15 -5.94
C LYS A 137 -15.47 5.03 -4.75
N LYS A 138 -15.98 5.11 -3.51
CA LYS A 138 -15.15 5.00 -2.29
C LYS A 138 -14.62 3.58 -2.10
N MET A 139 -15.47 2.57 -2.31
CA MET A 139 -15.06 1.17 -2.25
C MET A 139 -14.06 0.80 -3.34
N VAL A 140 -14.25 1.33 -4.55
CA VAL A 140 -13.31 1.13 -5.66
C VAL A 140 -11.97 1.79 -5.34
N ALA A 141 -11.97 3.02 -4.82
CA ALA A 141 -10.75 3.70 -4.40
C ALA A 141 -10.00 2.93 -3.30
N MET A 142 -10.71 2.42 -2.28
CA MET A 142 -10.11 1.60 -1.23
C MET A 142 -9.45 0.33 -1.80
N PHE A 143 -10.06 -0.31 -2.79
CA PHE A 143 -9.51 -1.48 -3.47
C PHE A 143 -8.21 -1.15 -4.21
N PHE A 144 -8.14 -0.03 -4.92
CA PHE A 144 -6.95 0.38 -5.66
C PHE A 144 -5.85 0.94 -4.76
N ASN A 145 -6.20 1.68 -3.71
CA ASN A 145 -5.23 2.25 -2.76
C ASN A 145 -4.55 1.18 -1.88
N SER A 146 -5.07 -0.05 -1.86
CA SER A 146 -4.40 -1.17 -1.17
C SER A 146 -3.28 -1.81 -1.98
N ILE A 147 -3.05 -1.37 -3.22
CA ILE A 147 -1.99 -1.90 -4.09
C ILE A 147 -0.71 -1.09 -3.88
N PHE A 148 0.42 -1.78 -3.81
CA PHE A 148 1.73 -1.14 -3.77
C PHE A 148 1.99 -0.29 -5.02
N LEU A 149 2.54 0.90 -4.79
CA LEU A 149 3.07 1.75 -5.84
C LEU A 149 4.60 1.65 -5.84
N SER A 150 5.22 1.73 -7.01
CA SER A 150 6.67 1.80 -7.10
C SER A 150 7.13 3.23 -6.87
N ILE A 151 8.11 3.42 -5.98
CA ILE A 151 8.76 4.72 -5.76
C ILE A 151 9.53 5.17 -7.01
N ASP A 152 10.05 4.19 -7.78
CA ASP A 152 10.80 4.45 -9.01
C ASP A 152 9.91 4.57 -10.26
N ASP A 153 8.58 4.47 -10.08
CA ASP A 153 7.65 4.56 -11.20
C ASP A 153 7.58 6.01 -11.70
N LYS A 154 7.91 6.19 -12.97
CA LYS A 154 7.87 7.50 -13.59
C LYS A 154 6.46 7.77 -14.09
N PRO A 155 5.85 8.91 -13.73
CA PRO A 155 4.59 9.33 -14.32
C PRO A 155 4.75 9.39 -15.86
N LYS A 156 3.71 9.01 -16.58
CA LYS A 156 3.72 9.03 -18.06
C LYS A 156 3.67 10.44 -18.66
N ASP A 157 3.60 11.46 -17.83
CA ASP A 157 3.54 12.85 -18.26
C ASP A 157 4.90 13.36 -18.72
N GLU A 158 4.89 14.24 -19.71
CA GLU A 158 6.05 14.75 -20.47
C GLU A 158 7.16 15.38 -19.61
N ASN A 159 6.90 15.80 -18.40
CA ASN A 159 7.88 16.42 -17.50
C ASN A 159 8.74 15.43 -16.68
N ASN A 160 8.54 14.15 -16.84
CA ASN A 160 9.43 13.05 -16.42
C ASN A 160 10.04 13.11 -15.00
N TRP A 161 9.36 13.77 -14.06
CA TRP A 161 9.79 13.86 -12.67
C TRP A 161 9.42 12.56 -11.95
N ALA A 162 10.41 11.91 -11.37
CA ALA A 162 10.16 10.78 -10.45
C ALA A 162 9.32 11.28 -9.27
N TYR A 163 8.47 10.40 -8.72
CA TYR A 163 7.73 10.72 -7.51
C TYR A 163 8.72 11.04 -6.39
N GLN A 164 8.77 12.29 -5.94
CA GLN A 164 9.65 12.72 -4.87
C GLN A 164 8.88 12.64 -3.55
N ILE A 165 9.36 11.80 -2.66
CA ILE A 165 8.89 11.78 -1.29
C ILE A 165 9.61 12.92 -0.57
N PRO A 166 8.89 13.92 -0.02
CA PRO A 166 9.54 15.00 0.71
C PRO A 166 10.28 14.41 1.92
N ASP A 167 11.50 14.86 2.11
CA ASP A 167 12.26 14.56 3.31
C ASP A 167 11.72 15.43 4.46
N GLU A 168 11.13 14.80 5.46
CA GLU A 168 10.63 15.47 6.67
C GLU A 168 11.73 15.62 7.74
N SER A 169 12.96 15.18 7.45
CA SER A 169 14.07 15.40 8.37
C SER A 169 14.31 16.90 8.55
N GLU A 170 14.55 17.31 9.78
CA GLU A 170 14.81 18.71 10.10
C GLU A 170 16.06 19.21 9.35
N PRO A 171 15.95 20.29 8.55
CA PRO A 171 17.09 20.79 7.83
C PRO A 171 18.19 21.26 8.81
N TYR A 172 19.43 21.02 8.44
CA TYR A 172 20.64 21.39 9.22
C TYR A 172 20.64 22.85 9.71
N ASN A 173 19.92 23.72 9.02
CA ASN A 173 19.87 25.15 9.28
C ASN A 173 18.73 25.60 10.22
N GLN A 174 17.95 24.69 10.81
CA GLN A 174 16.82 25.09 11.66
C GLN A 174 17.24 25.95 12.85
N GLY A 175 18.37 25.63 13.47
CA GLY A 175 18.95 26.45 14.54
C GLY A 175 19.34 27.86 14.09
N LEU A 176 20.00 27.97 12.94
CA LEU A 176 20.38 29.26 12.36
C LEU A 176 19.15 30.06 11.93
N LEU A 177 18.16 29.41 11.29
CA LEU A 177 16.90 30.03 10.91
C LEU A 177 16.14 30.55 12.14
N SER A 178 16.09 29.79 13.23
CA SER A 178 15.44 30.22 14.47
C SER A 178 16.10 31.47 15.06
N ILE A 179 17.44 31.50 15.13
CA ILE A 179 18.20 32.65 15.63
C ILE A 179 17.99 33.86 14.72
N TYR A 180 18.04 33.66 13.41
CA TYR A 180 17.81 34.73 12.43
C TYR A 180 16.40 35.30 12.55
N LEU A 181 15.36 34.45 12.58
CA LEU A 181 13.97 34.85 12.74
C LEU A 181 13.76 35.65 14.05
N GLN A 182 14.32 35.17 15.16
CA GLN A 182 14.20 35.90 16.42
C GLN A 182 14.84 37.29 16.37
N SER A 183 16.01 37.43 15.73
CA SER A 183 16.68 38.72 15.56
C SER A 183 15.87 39.68 14.69
N LEU A 184 15.31 39.17 13.60
CA LEU A 184 14.48 39.90 12.65
C LEU A 184 13.16 40.35 13.30
N LEU A 185 12.50 39.48 14.05
CA LEU A 185 11.28 39.80 14.78
C LEU A 185 11.52 40.90 15.83
N LYS A 186 12.62 40.83 16.60
CA LYS A 186 12.99 41.84 17.60
C LYS A 186 13.29 43.20 16.97
N LYS A 187 13.79 43.22 15.72
CA LYS A 187 14.11 44.46 15.01
C LYS A 187 12.87 45.20 14.53
N HIS A 188 11.84 44.50 14.07
CA HIS A 188 10.68 45.08 13.38
C HIS A 188 9.41 45.14 14.24
N LEU A 189 9.33 44.39 15.35
CA LEU A 189 8.15 44.30 16.18
C LEU A 189 8.32 44.90 17.55
N ASN A 190 7.21 45.39 18.12
CA ASN A 190 7.17 45.79 19.52
C ASN A 190 7.23 44.55 20.44
N TRP A 191 7.68 44.71 21.70
CA TRP A 191 7.82 43.61 22.63
C TRP A 191 6.57 42.74 22.76
N LYS A 192 5.37 43.31 22.84
CA LYS A 192 4.10 42.57 22.92
C LYS A 192 3.79 41.79 21.64
N GLU A 193 4.04 42.36 20.48
CA GLU A 193 3.85 41.73 19.17
C GLU A 193 4.83 40.57 18.99
N TYR A 194 6.09 40.77 19.39
CA TYR A 194 7.12 39.75 19.39
C TYR A 194 6.74 38.56 20.26
N GLU A 195 6.37 38.78 21.54
CA GLU A 195 5.99 37.71 22.47
C GLU A 195 4.72 36.96 21.99
N VAL A 196 3.75 37.66 21.42
CA VAL A 196 2.55 37.01 20.85
C VAL A 196 2.92 36.08 19.71
N LEU A 197 3.81 36.48 18.80
CA LEU A 197 4.27 35.59 17.72
C LEU A 197 5.13 34.45 18.25
N ARG A 198 6.07 34.71 19.13
CA ARG A 198 6.96 33.73 19.75
C ARG A 198 6.17 32.59 20.39
N LEU A 199 5.20 32.93 21.24
CA LEU A 199 4.35 31.95 21.94
C LEU A 199 3.33 31.28 21.02
N SER A 200 2.80 32.00 20.01
CA SER A 200 1.82 31.42 19.08
C SER A 200 2.43 30.38 18.14
N TYR A 201 3.69 30.57 17.74
CA TYR A 201 4.38 29.65 16.82
C TYR A 201 5.35 28.71 17.52
N GLY A 202 5.69 28.96 18.77
CA GLY A 202 6.62 28.12 19.54
C GLY A 202 8.06 28.23 19.02
N LEU A 203 8.58 29.48 18.78
CA LEU A 203 9.88 29.67 18.12
C LEU A 203 11.07 29.19 18.98
N ASP A 204 10.96 29.25 20.29
CA ASP A 204 11.98 28.78 21.28
C ASP A 204 11.32 28.22 22.54
N CYS A 205 10.03 27.99 22.49
CA CYS A 205 9.21 27.50 23.58
C CYS A 205 8.08 26.61 23.04
N GLU A 206 7.31 25.99 23.91
CA GLU A 206 6.10 25.26 23.52
C GLU A 206 5.05 26.22 22.96
N LYS A 207 4.28 25.72 21.99
CA LYS A 207 3.21 26.48 21.34
C LYS A 207 2.04 26.66 22.32
N HIS A 208 1.60 27.90 22.50
CA HIS A 208 0.52 28.26 23.42
C HIS A 208 -0.74 28.71 22.68
N ASN A 209 -1.89 28.49 23.31
CA ASN A 209 -3.19 28.95 22.81
C ASN A 209 -3.40 30.44 23.11
N ALA A 210 -4.25 31.11 22.32
CA ALA A 210 -4.51 32.56 22.49
C ALA A 210 -5.00 32.94 23.90
N THR A 211 -5.72 32.07 24.61
CA THR A 211 -6.16 32.29 25.99
C THR A 211 -5.03 32.20 26.99
N GLU A 212 -4.05 31.35 26.78
CA GLU A 212 -2.85 31.19 27.59
C GLU A 212 -1.91 32.38 27.41
N ILE A 213 -1.71 32.78 26.15
CA ILE A 213 -0.91 33.97 25.79
C ILE A 213 -1.49 35.23 26.43
N ALA A 214 -2.82 35.38 26.38
CA ALA A 214 -3.47 36.52 27.04
C ALA A 214 -3.21 36.57 28.53
N LYS A 215 -3.18 35.41 29.22
CA LYS A 215 -2.84 35.32 30.64
C LYS A 215 -1.38 35.64 30.93
N GLN A 216 -0.45 35.13 30.12
CA GLN A 216 0.99 35.36 30.29
C GLN A 216 1.40 36.82 30.05
N LEU A 217 0.72 37.51 29.12
CA LEU A 217 1.02 38.88 28.75
C LEU A 217 0.15 39.92 29.50
N ASP A 218 -0.61 39.50 30.53
CA ASP A 218 -1.54 40.34 31.30
C ASP A 218 -2.47 41.19 30.42
N ILE A 219 -2.98 40.59 29.33
CA ILE A 219 -3.96 41.23 28.47
C ILE A 219 -5.35 41.03 29.09
N ASN A 220 -5.80 42.02 29.85
CA ASN A 220 -7.07 41.96 30.55
C ASN A 220 -8.22 42.44 29.66
N GLY A 221 -9.39 41.79 29.80
CA GLY A 221 -10.64 42.15 29.15
C GLY A 221 -11.50 40.93 28.78
N SER A 222 -12.79 41.14 28.60
CA SER A 222 -13.75 40.10 28.24
C SER A 222 -13.48 39.42 26.89
N SER A 223 -12.63 40.02 26.07
CA SER A 223 -12.25 39.52 24.73
C SER A 223 -10.72 39.46 24.55
N SER A 224 -10.00 39.08 25.61
CA SER A 224 -8.53 39.02 25.63
C SER A 224 -7.94 38.17 24.50
N TYR A 225 -8.54 37.02 24.18
CA TYR A 225 -8.13 36.15 23.06
C TYR A 225 -8.28 36.82 21.69
N VAL A 226 -9.31 37.67 21.50
CA VAL A 226 -9.51 38.44 20.25
C VAL A 226 -8.39 39.48 20.11
N ARG A 227 -8.00 40.11 21.22
CA ARG A 227 -6.90 41.08 21.25
C ARG A 227 -5.56 40.42 20.87
N VAL A 228 -5.29 39.21 21.35
CA VAL A 228 -4.11 38.42 20.95
C VAL A 228 -4.14 38.14 19.46
N SER A 229 -5.30 37.74 18.91
CA SER A 229 -5.45 37.49 17.45
C SER A 229 -5.24 38.77 16.62
N GLN A 230 -5.72 39.91 17.11
CA GLN A 230 -5.48 41.21 16.46
C GLN A 230 -4.01 41.60 16.48
N LEU A 231 -3.33 41.43 17.62
CA LEU A 231 -1.88 41.71 17.77
C LEU A 231 -1.07 40.80 16.83
N LYS A 232 -1.44 39.52 16.77
CA LYS A 232 -0.82 38.57 15.86
C LYS A 232 -0.94 39.01 14.39
N LYS A 233 -2.15 39.42 13.96
CA LYS A 233 -2.38 39.93 12.62
C LYS A 233 -1.57 41.19 12.34
N GLN A 234 -1.62 42.16 13.25
CA GLN A 234 -0.84 43.43 13.11
C GLN A 234 0.67 43.16 13.02
N ALA A 235 1.18 42.21 13.79
CA ALA A 235 2.60 41.84 13.74
C ALA A 235 2.97 41.23 12.39
N VAL A 236 2.13 40.35 11.85
CA VAL A 236 2.35 39.73 10.52
C VAL A 236 2.27 40.78 9.42
N ASP A 237 1.27 41.67 9.45
CA ASP A 237 1.11 42.73 8.47
C ASP A 237 2.35 43.66 8.45
N LYS A 238 2.87 44.05 9.63
CA LYS A 238 4.12 44.82 9.74
C LYS A 238 5.34 44.10 9.18
N LEU A 239 5.44 42.79 9.37
CA LEU A 239 6.55 42.02 8.80
C LEU A 239 6.46 41.96 7.28
N ILE A 240 5.27 41.78 6.71
CA ILE A 240 5.06 41.76 5.27
C ILE A 240 5.47 43.10 4.65
N GLU A 241 5.18 44.21 5.34
CA GLU A 241 5.53 45.55 4.85
C GLU A 241 7.03 45.91 4.94
N ASN A 242 7.73 45.35 5.96
CA ASN A 242 9.09 45.80 6.29
C ASN A 242 10.20 44.78 5.97
N VAL A 243 9.84 43.54 5.65
CA VAL A 243 10.81 42.44 5.43
C VAL A 243 10.66 41.95 3.99
N ASP A 244 11.75 41.99 3.24
CA ASP A 244 11.78 41.40 1.91
C ASP A 244 11.78 39.87 2.00
N HIS A 245 10.88 39.25 1.26
CA HIS A 245 10.73 37.79 1.20
C HIS A 245 12.03 37.07 0.80
N SER A 246 12.85 37.71 -0.03
CA SER A 246 14.13 37.15 -0.47
C SER A 246 15.11 36.88 0.69
N GLN A 247 15.04 37.67 1.77
CA GLN A 247 15.95 37.52 2.93
C GLN A 247 15.70 36.23 3.75
N VAL A 248 14.54 35.61 3.61
CA VAL A 248 14.18 34.38 4.33
C VAL A 248 14.44 33.14 3.48
N LEU A 249 14.42 33.28 2.14
CA LEU A 249 14.59 32.15 1.22
C LEU A 249 15.95 31.46 1.33
N ASP A 250 16.99 32.19 1.72
CA ASP A 250 18.35 31.64 1.89
C ASP A 250 18.47 30.66 3.08
N TYR A 251 17.47 30.60 3.94
CA TYR A 251 17.41 29.76 5.15
C TYR A 251 16.35 28.67 5.08
N LEU A 252 15.54 28.61 4.03
CA LEU A 252 14.51 27.60 3.76
C LEU A 252 15.05 26.52 2.81
#